data_1e8ebe7a23fc3d3967bd3e24d1d7f44c
#
_entry.id   1e8ebe7a23fc3d3967bd3e24d1d7f44c
#
_cell.length_a   1.000
_cell.length_b   1.000
_cell.length_c   1.000
_cell.angle_alpha   90.00
_cell.angle_beta   90.00
_cell.angle_gamma   90.00
#
_symmetry.space_group_name_H-M   'P 1'
#
loop_
_entity.id
_entity.type
_entity.pdbx_description
1 polymer ?
#
loop_
_entity_poly.entity_id
_entity_poly.type
_entity_poly.pdbx_seq_one_letter_code
_entity_poly.pdbx_strand_id
1 'polypeptide(L)'
;MVKSTKEEWKQIPKYPDYWVSSLGRTKSYRGDPRGHLVMGTYDKDGYRRILMYSAPGVRKMFAVHRLVAQAFVPNPHPEKWNIINHKDENTTNNQADNLEWCDIKYNDNYGNHNKRVKDTRIRNGYIKPIVAYDGSKYIYFTSIAMCADYLGVSVGDVSILCNYQDNNYKNLKSVRGYQVVYAGEEDKFDYSYKPKTYRRDSFVAYKDNKKYIFNNKSEASRELNIDGSYITKCLRLGKKAKGWALYYI
;
A
#
# COMPACT_ATOMS: atom_id res chain seq x y z
N MET A 1 -29.41 -13.09 14.61
CA MET A 1 -30.44 -12.14 15.09
C MET A 1 -30.11 -10.77 14.50
N VAL A 2 -30.95 -10.26 13.59
CA VAL A 2 -30.82 -8.90 13.05
C VAL A 2 -31.24 -7.97 14.16
N LYS A 3 -30.30 -7.19 14.73
CA LYS A 3 -30.66 -6.08 15.63
C LYS A 3 -31.46 -5.08 14.80
N SER A 4 -32.77 -5.02 15.00
CA SER A 4 -33.60 -3.93 14.51
C SER A 4 -33.17 -2.68 15.28
N THR A 5 -32.22 -1.94 14.74
CA THR A 5 -31.83 -0.66 15.27
C THR A 5 -32.93 0.34 14.90
N LYS A 6 -33.71 0.77 15.89
CA LYS A 6 -34.68 1.84 15.73
C LYS A 6 -33.95 3.07 15.21
N GLU A 7 -34.42 3.64 14.10
CA GLU A 7 -33.81 4.83 13.53
C GLU A 7 -33.95 6.02 14.47
N GLU A 8 -32.85 6.67 14.77
CA GLU A 8 -32.78 7.87 15.58
C GLU A 8 -32.49 9.10 14.72
N TRP A 9 -33.06 10.23 15.03
CA TRP A 9 -32.87 11.49 14.33
C TRP A 9 -32.29 12.55 15.28
N LYS A 10 -31.27 13.29 14.82
CA LYS A 10 -30.68 14.41 15.54
C LYS A 10 -30.62 15.65 14.65
N GLN A 11 -30.92 16.79 15.23
CA GLN A 11 -30.79 18.10 14.59
C GLN A 11 -29.31 18.42 14.34
N ILE A 12 -29.00 19.00 13.21
CA ILE A 12 -27.61 19.35 12.87
C ILE A 12 -27.27 20.70 13.51
N PRO A 13 -26.23 20.77 14.38
CA PRO A 13 -25.80 22.02 14.99
C PRO A 13 -25.56 23.12 13.95
N LYS A 14 -26.01 24.37 14.24
CA LYS A 14 -25.94 25.54 13.34
C LYS A 14 -26.80 25.46 12.07
N TYR A 15 -27.54 24.38 11.87
CA TYR A 15 -28.46 24.18 10.75
C TYR A 15 -29.80 23.63 11.25
N PRO A 16 -30.60 24.44 11.98
CA PRO A 16 -31.77 23.96 12.74
C PRO A 16 -32.88 23.35 11.87
N ASP A 17 -32.92 23.70 10.58
CA ASP A 17 -33.89 23.13 9.66
C ASP A 17 -33.49 21.73 9.15
N TYR A 18 -32.28 21.23 9.51
CA TYR A 18 -31.76 19.98 8.98
C TYR A 18 -31.50 18.95 10.08
N TRP A 19 -31.85 17.72 9.77
CA TRP A 19 -31.70 16.57 10.67
C TRP A 19 -30.96 15.44 9.94
N VAL A 20 -30.22 14.67 10.70
CA VAL A 20 -29.53 13.47 10.25
C VAL A 20 -29.95 12.27 11.08
N SER A 21 -30.10 11.11 10.44
CA SER A 21 -30.46 9.88 11.14
C SER A 21 -29.28 8.94 11.36
N SER A 22 -29.43 8.05 12.35
CA SER A 22 -28.48 6.95 12.62
C SER A 22 -28.34 5.99 11.44
N LEU A 23 -29.30 5.95 10.52
CA LEU A 23 -29.26 5.14 9.30
C LEU A 23 -28.70 5.90 8.08
N GLY A 24 -28.11 7.09 8.30
CA GLY A 24 -27.49 7.86 7.22
C GLY A 24 -28.47 8.65 6.35
N ARG A 25 -29.75 8.74 6.71
CA ARG A 25 -30.73 9.59 6.02
C ARG A 25 -30.65 11.04 6.48
N THR A 26 -31.05 11.96 5.62
CA THR A 26 -31.07 13.39 5.93
C THR A 26 -32.44 13.98 5.64
N LYS A 27 -32.90 14.92 6.47
CA LYS A 27 -34.22 15.55 6.39
C LYS A 27 -34.09 17.04 6.50
N SER A 28 -34.91 17.78 5.77
CA SER A 28 -35.02 19.23 5.86
C SER A 28 -36.44 19.63 6.23
N TYR A 29 -36.56 20.63 7.09
CA TYR A 29 -37.81 21.33 7.42
C TYR A 29 -37.84 22.72 6.83
N ARG A 30 -36.84 23.08 6.02
CA ARG A 30 -36.77 24.38 5.38
C ARG A 30 -37.87 24.53 4.33
N GLY A 31 -38.77 25.47 4.57
CA GLY A 31 -39.88 25.75 3.66
C GLY A 31 -41.05 24.77 3.72
N ASP A 32 -40.93 23.66 4.48
CA ASP A 32 -42.01 22.71 4.72
C ASP A 32 -41.98 22.24 6.19
N PRO A 33 -42.94 22.67 7.03
CA PRO A 33 -42.97 22.28 8.43
C PRO A 33 -43.20 20.76 8.66
N ARG A 34 -43.68 20.01 7.66
CA ARG A 34 -43.81 18.55 7.74
C ARG A 34 -42.43 17.86 7.52
N GLY A 35 -41.50 18.57 6.92
CA GLY A 35 -40.19 18.08 6.60
C GLY A 35 -40.17 17.08 5.44
N HIS A 36 -39.11 17.05 4.69
CA HIS A 36 -38.90 16.13 3.56
C HIS A 36 -37.49 15.54 3.58
N LEU A 37 -37.32 14.33 3.02
CA LEU A 37 -36.01 13.71 2.89
C LEU A 37 -35.16 14.45 1.85
N VAL A 38 -33.88 14.69 2.18
CA VAL A 38 -32.91 15.30 1.27
C VAL A 38 -31.99 14.19 0.75
N MET A 39 -32.11 13.86 -0.53
CA MET A 39 -31.31 12.80 -1.14
C MET A 39 -29.85 13.24 -1.37
N GLY A 40 -29.61 14.50 -1.72
CA GLY A 40 -28.30 15.02 -2.04
C GLY A 40 -27.74 14.51 -3.36
N THR A 41 -26.42 14.65 -3.52
CA THR A 41 -25.66 14.20 -4.68
C THR A 41 -24.48 13.36 -4.26
N TYR A 42 -23.88 12.61 -5.17
CA TYR A 42 -22.62 11.91 -4.93
C TYR A 42 -21.47 12.68 -5.57
N ASP A 43 -20.33 12.74 -4.86
CA ASP A 43 -19.12 13.28 -5.46
C ASP A 43 -18.38 12.20 -6.28
N LYS A 44 -17.25 12.59 -6.90
CA LYS A 44 -16.44 11.71 -7.75
C LYS A 44 -15.89 10.45 -7.02
N ASP A 45 -15.79 10.53 -5.70
CA ASP A 45 -15.27 9.47 -4.86
C ASP A 45 -16.39 8.61 -4.23
N GLY A 46 -17.65 8.86 -4.63
CA GLY A 46 -18.83 8.11 -4.21
C GLY A 46 -19.41 8.56 -2.87
N TYR A 47 -18.93 9.64 -2.26
CA TYR A 47 -19.48 10.15 -1.01
C TYR A 47 -20.75 10.94 -1.24
N ARG A 48 -21.81 10.63 -0.49
CA ARG A 48 -23.05 11.38 -0.52
C ARG A 48 -22.89 12.73 0.15
N ARG A 49 -23.32 13.80 -0.53
CA ARG A 49 -23.26 15.18 -0.06
C ARG A 49 -24.62 15.85 -0.12
N ILE A 50 -24.90 16.72 0.86
CA ILE A 50 -26.08 17.56 0.89
C ILE A 50 -25.69 19.03 0.96
N LEU A 51 -26.52 19.87 0.33
CA LEU A 51 -26.43 21.31 0.42
C LEU A 51 -27.33 21.79 1.56
N MET A 52 -26.78 22.53 2.53
CA MET A 52 -27.53 23.12 3.62
C MET A 52 -27.39 24.64 3.62
N TYR A 53 -28.41 25.31 4.13
CA TYR A 53 -28.47 26.76 4.24
C TYR A 53 -28.53 27.17 5.72
N SER A 54 -27.62 28.06 6.15
CA SER A 54 -27.61 28.61 7.52
C SER A 54 -28.39 29.93 7.65
N ALA A 55 -28.45 30.70 6.55
CA ALA A 55 -29.17 31.96 6.41
C ALA A 55 -29.56 32.18 4.93
N PRO A 56 -30.40 33.16 4.60
CA PRO A 56 -30.68 33.51 3.22
C PRO A 56 -29.38 33.74 2.42
N GLY A 57 -29.19 33.00 1.33
CA GLY A 57 -28.02 33.10 0.45
C GLY A 57 -26.77 32.37 0.95
N VAL A 58 -26.64 32.01 2.24
CA VAL A 58 -25.49 31.31 2.80
C VAL A 58 -25.71 29.80 2.75
N ARG A 59 -24.98 29.15 1.87
CA ARG A 59 -25.11 27.70 1.64
C ARG A 59 -23.75 27.00 1.69
N LYS A 60 -23.73 25.76 2.17
CA LYS A 60 -22.51 24.93 2.25
C LYS A 60 -22.84 23.46 2.00
N MET A 61 -21.93 22.78 1.27
CA MET A 61 -22.00 21.34 1.05
C MET A 61 -21.39 20.58 2.21
N PHE A 62 -22.06 19.51 2.64
CA PHE A 62 -21.63 18.64 3.72
C PHE A 62 -21.65 17.18 3.27
N ALA A 63 -20.63 16.43 3.66
CA ALA A 63 -20.61 14.98 3.47
C ALA A 63 -21.49 14.31 4.55
N VAL A 64 -22.40 13.45 4.13
CA VAL A 64 -23.42 12.84 5.03
C VAL A 64 -22.76 11.97 6.09
N HIS A 65 -21.75 11.14 5.73
CA HIS A 65 -21.03 10.34 6.71
C HIS A 65 -20.44 11.18 7.87
N ARG A 66 -19.97 12.41 7.56
CA ARG A 66 -19.45 13.32 8.60
C ARG A 66 -20.54 13.82 9.53
N LEU A 67 -21.71 14.13 8.99
CA LEU A 67 -22.87 14.56 9.81
C LEU A 67 -23.35 13.42 10.71
N VAL A 68 -23.41 12.20 10.19
CA VAL A 68 -23.78 11.01 10.96
C VAL A 68 -22.75 10.72 12.05
N ALA A 69 -21.47 10.70 11.71
CA ALA A 69 -20.43 10.41 12.69
C ALA A 69 -20.39 11.46 13.81
N GLN A 70 -20.52 12.75 13.46
CA GLN A 70 -20.60 13.83 14.46
C GLN A 70 -21.80 13.70 15.40
N ALA A 71 -22.91 13.18 14.88
CA ALA A 71 -24.15 13.07 15.67
C ALA A 71 -24.22 11.79 16.50
N PHE A 72 -23.69 10.67 16.02
CA PHE A 72 -23.98 9.34 16.57
C PHE A 72 -22.77 8.51 16.95
N VAL A 73 -21.58 8.83 16.43
CA VAL A 73 -20.36 8.03 16.68
C VAL A 73 -19.47 8.77 17.68
N PRO A 74 -19.24 8.23 18.89
CA PRO A 74 -18.31 8.83 19.84
C PRO A 74 -16.90 8.92 19.24
N ASN A 75 -16.25 10.07 19.43
CA ASN A 75 -14.85 10.26 19.05
C ASN A 75 -14.01 10.33 20.34
N PRO A 76 -13.28 9.28 20.71
CA PRO A 76 -12.47 9.27 21.93
C PRO A 76 -11.20 10.12 21.84
N HIS A 77 -10.78 10.50 20.61
CA HIS A 77 -9.56 11.28 20.37
C HIS A 77 -9.80 12.40 19.35
N PRO A 78 -10.69 13.39 19.65
CA PRO A 78 -11.08 14.42 18.67
C PRO A 78 -9.93 15.30 18.19
N GLU A 79 -8.84 15.38 18.97
CA GLU A 79 -7.61 16.10 18.61
C GLU A 79 -6.75 15.38 17.56
N LYS A 80 -6.93 14.06 17.41
CA LYS A 80 -6.13 13.21 16.49
C LYS A 80 -6.97 12.56 15.40
N TRP A 81 -8.16 12.09 15.77
CA TRP A 81 -9.04 11.36 14.88
C TRP A 81 -10.03 12.30 14.21
N ASN A 82 -9.65 12.73 13.03
CA ASN A 82 -10.43 13.69 12.23
C ASN A 82 -10.95 13.12 10.91
N ILE A 83 -10.65 11.83 10.65
CA ILE A 83 -11.10 11.07 9.49
C ILE A 83 -12.19 10.10 9.92
N ILE A 84 -13.09 9.80 8.99
CA ILE A 84 -14.16 8.82 9.19
C ILE A 84 -13.94 7.70 8.19
N ASN A 85 -13.77 6.49 8.70
CA ASN A 85 -13.68 5.28 7.94
C ASN A 85 -15.05 4.59 7.83
N HIS A 86 -15.34 3.99 6.68
CA HIS A 86 -16.46 3.07 6.47
C HIS A 86 -15.97 1.65 6.69
N LYS A 87 -16.46 0.97 7.74
CA LYS A 87 -15.98 -0.37 8.14
C LYS A 87 -16.15 -1.43 7.04
N ASP A 88 -17.20 -1.30 6.22
CA ASP A 88 -17.46 -2.17 5.07
C ASP A 88 -16.79 -1.71 3.76
N GLU A 89 -15.97 -0.65 3.80
CA GLU A 89 -15.33 0.00 2.65
C GLU A 89 -16.32 0.57 1.61
N ASN A 90 -17.62 0.65 1.93
CA ASN A 90 -18.65 1.17 1.04
C ASN A 90 -18.99 2.62 1.43
N THR A 91 -18.53 3.59 0.64
CA THR A 91 -18.73 5.03 0.86
C THR A 91 -20.18 5.47 0.82
N THR A 92 -21.09 4.63 0.30
CA THR A 92 -22.54 4.92 0.26
C THR A 92 -23.27 4.46 1.52
N ASN A 93 -22.70 3.55 2.32
CA ASN A 93 -23.29 3.06 3.56
C ASN A 93 -22.95 3.99 4.74
N ASN A 94 -23.76 5.01 4.93
CA ASN A 94 -23.55 6.04 5.94
C ASN A 94 -24.27 5.73 7.28
N GLN A 95 -24.57 4.47 7.58
CA GLN A 95 -25.13 4.08 8.86
C GLN A 95 -24.12 4.28 10.00
N ALA A 96 -24.56 4.73 11.16
CA ALA A 96 -23.69 5.07 12.27
C ALA A 96 -22.85 3.89 12.78
N ASP A 97 -23.40 2.67 12.77
CA ASP A 97 -22.70 1.44 13.16
C ASP A 97 -21.60 1.03 12.18
N ASN A 98 -21.70 1.48 10.90
CA ASN A 98 -20.70 1.27 9.87
C ASN A 98 -19.57 2.32 9.89
N LEU A 99 -19.72 3.39 10.65
CA LEU A 99 -18.75 4.49 10.68
C LEU A 99 -17.87 4.41 11.93
N GLU A 100 -16.63 4.84 11.79
CA GLU A 100 -15.71 5.00 12.91
C GLU A 100 -14.78 6.19 12.69
N TRP A 101 -14.39 6.85 13.78
CA TRP A 101 -13.36 7.87 13.75
C TRP A 101 -11.99 7.23 13.76
N CYS A 102 -11.06 7.75 12.96
CA CYS A 102 -9.69 7.25 12.88
C CYS A 102 -8.70 8.34 12.49
N ASP A 103 -7.41 7.99 12.57
CA ASP A 103 -6.35 8.80 12.00
C ASP A 103 -6.07 8.43 10.52
N ILE A 104 -5.24 9.24 9.86
CA ILE A 104 -4.85 9.05 8.45
C ILE A 104 -4.19 7.68 8.26
N LYS A 105 -3.25 7.33 9.15
CA LYS A 105 -2.47 6.09 9.02
C LYS A 105 -3.35 4.84 9.10
N TYR A 106 -4.31 4.85 10.02
CA TYR A 106 -5.28 3.76 10.12
C TYR A 106 -6.13 3.66 8.85
N ASN A 107 -6.71 4.77 8.39
CA ASN A 107 -7.55 4.80 7.19
C ASN A 107 -6.81 4.33 5.93
N ASP A 108 -5.57 4.79 5.74
CA ASP A 108 -4.77 4.42 4.56
C ASP A 108 -4.35 2.94 4.55
N ASN A 109 -4.28 2.31 5.73
CA ASN A 109 -3.94 0.89 5.86
C ASN A 109 -5.17 -0.01 6.04
N TYR A 110 -6.38 0.56 6.06
CA TYR A 110 -7.60 -0.20 6.33
C TYR A 110 -8.00 -1.10 5.15
N GLY A 111 -8.42 -2.32 5.46
CA GLY A 111 -8.95 -3.29 4.51
C GLY A 111 -8.05 -3.52 3.29
N ASN A 112 -8.62 -3.39 2.11
CA ASN A 112 -7.94 -3.60 0.83
C ASN A 112 -7.39 -2.31 0.18
N HIS A 113 -7.36 -1.18 0.89
CA HIS A 113 -6.96 0.12 0.33
C HIS A 113 -5.59 0.04 -0.37
N ASN A 114 -4.55 -0.42 0.33
CA ASN A 114 -3.20 -0.53 -0.21
C ASN A 114 -3.11 -1.47 -1.42
N LYS A 115 -3.88 -2.58 -1.41
CA LYS A 115 -3.97 -3.49 -2.54
C LYS A 115 -4.60 -2.79 -3.74
N ARG A 116 -5.75 -2.10 -3.56
CA ARG A 116 -6.42 -1.35 -4.64
C ARG A 116 -5.54 -0.25 -5.24
N VAL A 117 -4.81 0.49 -4.40
CA VAL A 117 -3.85 1.51 -4.85
C VAL A 117 -2.74 0.86 -5.68
N LYS A 118 -2.17 -0.26 -5.23
CA LYS A 118 -1.15 -1.01 -5.97
C LYS A 118 -1.68 -1.50 -7.32
N ASP A 119 -2.86 -2.14 -7.34
CA ASP A 119 -3.48 -2.67 -8.55
C ASP A 119 -3.80 -1.54 -9.56
N THR A 120 -4.25 -0.39 -9.06
CA THR A 120 -4.49 0.79 -9.89
C THR A 120 -3.18 1.34 -10.48
N ARG A 121 -2.11 1.39 -9.70
CA ARG A 121 -0.78 1.81 -10.20
C ARG A 121 -0.22 0.87 -11.26
N ILE A 122 -0.44 -0.44 -11.11
CA ILE A 122 -0.07 -1.43 -12.13
C ILE A 122 -0.89 -1.19 -13.40
N ARG A 123 -2.22 -1.10 -13.28
CA ARG A 123 -3.13 -0.90 -14.43
C ARG A 123 -2.86 0.41 -15.18
N ASN A 124 -2.50 1.48 -14.47
CA ASN A 124 -2.18 2.77 -15.09
C ASN A 124 -0.72 2.88 -15.56
N GLY A 125 0.06 1.80 -15.49
CA GLY A 125 1.46 1.76 -15.93
C GLY A 125 2.46 2.47 -15.02
N TYR A 126 2.04 2.95 -13.83
CA TYR A 126 2.94 3.56 -12.85
C TYR A 126 3.86 2.52 -12.16
N ILE A 127 3.43 1.27 -12.11
CA ILE A 127 4.24 0.14 -11.66
C ILE A 127 4.23 -0.86 -12.81
N LYS A 128 5.38 -1.06 -13.42
CA LYS A 128 5.55 -2.04 -14.50
C LYS A 128 6.09 -3.34 -13.90
N PRO A 129 5.45 -4.49 -14.18
CA PRO A 129 6.02 -5.79 -13.83
C PRO A 129 7.36 -6.00 -14.53
N ILE A 130 8.20 -6.83 -13.93
CA ILE A 130 9.57 -7.11 -14.38
C ILE A 130 9.71 -8.60 -14.70
N VAL A 131 10.45 -8.90 -15.74
CA VAL A 131 10.89 -10.25 -16.08
C VAL A 131 12.40 -10.32 -15.98
N ALA A 132 12.90 -11.28 -15.22
CA ALA A 132 14.30 -11.62 -15.17
C ALA A 132 14.54 -12.97 -15.86
N TYR A 133 15.60 -13.07 -16.65
CA TYR A 133 15.99 -14.28 -17.39
C TYR A 133 17.43 -14.65 -17.09
N ASP A 134 17.67 -15.89 -16.65
CA ASP A 134 19.00 -16.40 -16.28
C ASP A 134 19.68 -17.27 -17.36
N GLY A 135 19.14 -17.27 -18.58
CA GLY A 135 19.61 -18.12 -19.68
C GLY A 135 18.85 -19.44 -19.77
N SER A 136 18.02 -19.81 -18.80
CA SER A 136 17.24 -21.06 -18.78
C SER A 136 15.77 -20.85 -18.42
N LYS A 137 15.45 -19.93 -17.50
CA LYS A 137 14.09 -19.71 -16.99
C LYS A 137 13.79 -18.24 -16.80
N TYR A 138 12.50 -17.93 -16.85
CA TYR A 138 11.94 -16.61 -16.56
C TYR A 138 11.43 -16.55 -15.12
N ILE A 139 11.66 -15.42 -14.48
CA ILE A 139 11.13 -15.11 -13.15
C ILE A 139 10.40 -13.79 -13.24
N TYR A 140 9.13 -13.77 -12.82
CA TYR A 140 8.26 -12.60 -12.90
C TYR A 140 8.15 -11.90 -11.55
N PHE A 141 8.26 -10.59 -11.54
CA PHE A 141 8.14 -9.74 -10.37
C PHE A 141 7.13 -8.63 -10.63
N THR A 142 6.37 -8.27 -9.60
CA THR A 142 5.38 -7.19 -9.71
C THR A 142 5.99 -5.79 -9.67
N SER A 143 7.30 -5.66 -9.36
CA SER A 143 7.99 -4.36 -9.32
C SER A 143 9.51 -4.52 -9.38
N ILE A 144 10.20 -3.44 -9.77
CA ILE A 144 11.67 -3.33 -9.73
C ILE A 144 12.21 -3.64 -8.32
N ALA A 145 11.54 -3.17 -7.26
CA ALA A 145 12.00 -3.38 -5.89
C ALA A 145 12.00 -4.87 -5.51
N MET A 146 10.98 -5.64 -5.89
CA MET A 146 10.95 -7.09 -5.63
C MET A 146 12.02 -7.84 -6.42
N CYS A 147 12.26 -7.44 -7.67
CA CYS A 147 13.34 -8.00 -8.47
C CYS A 147 14.71 -7.71 -7.85
N ALA A 148 14.94 -6.48 -7.42
CA ALA A 148 16.18 -6.06 -6.77
C ALA A 148 16.43 -6.81 -5.46
N ASP A 149 15.41 -6.95 -4.62
CA ASP A 149 15.49 -7.72 -3.37
C ASP A 149 15.82 -9.21 -3.63
N TYR A 150 15.12 -9.83 -4.58
CA TYR A 150 15.39 -11.21 -4.98
C TYR A 150 16.82 -11.43 -5.51
N LEU A 151 17.32 -10.48 -6.32
CA LEU A 151 18.67 -10.56 -6.90
C LEU A 151 19.76 -10.10 -5.91
N GLY A 152 19.40 -9.51 -4.78
CA GLY A 152 20.33 -8.96 -3.80
C GLY A 152 21.14 -7.77 -4.34
N VAL A 153 20.49 -6.88 -5.10
CA VAL A 153 21.11 -5.70 -5.74
C VAL A 153 20.32 -4.43 -5.42
N SER A 154 20.84 -3.27 -5.83
CA SER A 154 20.11 -2.02 -5.64
C SER A 154 18.93 -1.91 -6.63
N VAL A 155 17.88 -1.17 -6.21
CA VAL A 155 16.75 -0.81 -7.10
C VAL A 155 17.25 -0.04 -8.33
N GLY A 156 18.31 0.77 -8.17
CA GLY A 156 18.95 1.53 -9.24
C GLY A 156 19.54 0.63 -10.32
N ASP A 157 20.24 -0.45 -9.92
CA ASP A 157 20.84 -1.39 -10.89
C ASP A 157 19.78 -2.05 -11.77
N VAL A 158 18.67 -2.49 -11.17
CA VAL A 158 17.56 -3.09 -11.92
C VAL A 158 16.87 -2.04 -12.80
N SER A 159 16.67 -0.83 -12.28
CA SER A 159 16.07 0.27 -13.05
C SER A 159 16.90 0.65 -14.29
N ILE A 160 18.21 0.68 -14.14
CA ILE A 160 19.13 0.94 -15.28
C ILE A 160 18.94 -0.14 -16.36
N LEU A 161 18.92 -1.42 -15.99
CA LEU A 161 18.73 -2.50 -16.96
C LEU A 161 17.40 -2.38 -17.71
N CYS A 162 16.30 -2.03 -17.01
CA CYS A 162 14.99 -1.91 -17.64
C CYS A 162 14.85 -0.68 -18.53
N ASN A 163 15.50 0.45 -18.20
CA ASN A 163 15.26 1.72 -18.88
C ASN A 163 16.31 2.10 -19.93
N TYR A 164 17.51 1.56 -19.85
CA TYR A 164 18.65 2.04 -20.65
C TYR A 164 19.20 1.00 -21.62
N GLN A 165 18.35 0.15 -22.19
CA GLN A 165 18.79 -0.78 -23.24
C GLN A 165 19.21 -0.06 -24.54
N ASP A 166 18.89 1.22 -24.69
CA ASP A 166 19.09 2.00 -25.90
C ASP A 166 20.25 2.99 -25.84
N ASN A 167 21.48 2.69 -25.76
CA ASN A 167 22.63 3.48 -26.26
C ASN A 167 23.70 4.04 -25.31
N ASN A 168 23.53 4.20 -24.00
CA ASN A 168 24.62 4.80 -23.22
C ASN A 168 25.27 3.91 -22.14
N TYR A 169 24.68 2.79 -21.80
CA TYR A 169 25.23 1.82 -20.84
C TYR A 169 25.53 0.48 -21.50
N LYS A 170 26.21 0.52 -22.64
CA LYS A 170 26.58 -0.65 -23.50
C LYS A 170 27.27 -1.82 -22.78
N ASN A 171 27.66 -1.66 -21.53
CA ASN A 171 28.40 -2.66 -20.78
C ASN A 171 27.58 -3.38 -19.70
N LEU A 172 26.37 -2.91 -19.35
CA LEU A 172 25.53 -3.54 -18.31
C LEU A 172 24.45 -4.41 -18.96
N LYS A 173 24.84 -5.58 -19.49
CA LYS A 173 23.90 -6.52 -20.13
C LYS A 173 23.09 -7.34 -19.12
N SER A 174 23.52 -7.42 -17.88
CA SER A 174 22.88 -8.23 -16.85
C SER A 174 23.34 -7.82 -15.45
N VAL A 175 22.55 -8.19 -14.45
CA VAL A 175 22.90 -8.08 -13.03
C VAL A 175 22.81 -9.45 -12.37
N ARG A 176 23.85 -9.86 -11.64
CA ARG A 176 23.93 -11.19 -11.00
C ARG A 176 23.64 -12.37 -11.92
N GLY A 177 23.98 -12.25 -13.23
CA GLY A 177 23.73 -13.28 -14.24
C GLY A 177 22.31 -13.29 -14.80
N TYR A 178 21.47 -12.32 -14.41
CA TYR A 178 20.13 -12.15 -14.96
C TYR A 178 20.08 -10.96 -15.90
N GLN A 179 19.51 -11.16 -17.08
CA GLN A 179 18.98 -10.08 -17.89
C GLN A 179 17.62 -9.67 -17.32
N VAL A 180 17.30 -8.39 -17.32
CA VAL A 180 16.07 -7.88 -16.73
C VAL A 180 15.44 -6.88 -17.67
N VAL A 181 14.13 -7.06 -17.93
CA VAL A 181 13.32 -6.17 -18.78
C VAL A 181 11.96 -5.92 -18.13
N TYR A 182 11.23 -4.93 -18.62
CA TYR A 182 9.81 -4.83 -18.29
C TYR A 182 9.02 -5.99 -18.91
N ALA A 183 7.98 -6.47 -18.24
CA ALA A 183 7.09 -7.50 -18.79
C ALA A 183 6.43 -6.98 -20.08
N GLY A 184 6.42 -7.83 -21.13
CA GLY A 184 6.00 -7.46 -22.48
C GLY A 184 7.16 -6.98 -23.37
N GLU A 185 8.38 -6.95 -22.85
CA GLU A 185 9.59 -6.55 -23.59
C GLU A 185 10.62 -7.71 -23.64
N GLU A 186 10.14 -8.95 -23.55
CA GLU A 186 10.99 -10.15 -23.52
C GLU A 186 11.76 -10.39 -24.82
N ASP A 187 11.35 -9.78 -25.93
CA ASP A 187 12.07 -9.73 -27.20
C ASP A 187 13.42 -9.01 -27.13
N LYS A 188 13.61 -8.19 -26.10
CA LYS A 188 14.89 -7.49 -25.82
C LYS A 188 15.94 -8.38 -25.14
N PHE A 189 15.62 -9.59 -24.73
CA PHE A 189 16.60 -10.50 -24.16
C PHE A 189 17.62 -10.97 -25.24
N ASP A 190 18.88 -10.92 -24.89
CA ASP A 190 19.95 -11.56 -25.68
C ASP A 190 20.00 -13.05 -25.32
N TYR A 191 19.33 -13.89 -26.09
CA TYR A 191 19.27 -15.34 -25.87
C TYR A 191 20.62 -16.05 -26.15
N SER A 192 21.56 -15.37 -26.77
CA SER A 192 22.94 -15.86 -26.92
C SER A 192 23.81 -15.59 -25.69
N TYR A 193 23.33 -14.75 -24.80
CA TYR A 193 24.01 -14.37 -23.57
C TYR A 193 24.14 -15.58 -22.65
N LYS A 194 25.37 -16.02 -22.40
CA LYS A 194 25.66 -17.01 -21.35
C LYS A 194 25.98 -16.26 -20.07
N PRO A 195 25.11 -16.33 -19.06
CA PRO A 195 25.37 -15.67 -17.79
C PRO A 195 26.69 -16.17 -17.23
N LYS A 196 27.59 -15.25 -16.86
CA LYS A 196 28.71 -15.62 -16.01
C LYS A 196 28.06 -16.23 -14.75
N THR A 197 28.42 -17.46 -14.42
CA THR A 197 27.99 -18.09 -13.17
C THR A 197 28.52 -17.24 -12.02
N TYR A 198 27.75 -16.21 -11.65
CA TYR A 198 27.92 -15.62 -10.34
C TYR A 198 27.43 -16.68 -9.38
N ARG A 199 28.38 -17.32 -8.70
CA ARG A 199 28.02 -18.12 -7.52
C ARG A 199 27.12 -17.21 -6.69
N ARG A 200 25.84 -17.62 -6.49
CA ARG A 200 25.07 -17.08 -5.39
C ARG A 200 25.98 -17.30 -4.21
N ASP A 201 26.43 -16.22 -3.59
CA ASP A 201 27.24 -16.32 -2.38
C ASP A 201 26.32 -16.78 -1.24
N SER A 202 25.65 -17.92 -1.46
CA SER A 202 24.93 -18.64 -0.41
C SER A 202 25.95 -19.13 0.58
N PHE A 203 25.69 -18.94 1.83
CA PHE A 203 26.57 -19.41 2.87
C PHE A 203 25.79 -19.85 4.09
N VAL A 204 26.43 -20.65 4.91
CA VAL A 204 25.89 -21.07 6.21
C VAL A 204 26.56 -20.29 7.32
N ALA A 205 25.76 -19.94 8.32
CA ALA A 205 26.23 -19.38 9.57
C ALA A 205 25.91 -20.34 10.71
N TYR A 206 26.89 -20.62 11.58
CA TYR A 206 26.72 -21.44 12.76
C TYR A 206 26.97 -20.63 14.02
N LYS A 207 26.07 -20.74 14.96
CA LYS A 207 26.23 -20.22 16.32
C LYS A 207 25.42 -21.07 17.29
N ASP A 208 25.98 -21.38 18.44
CA ASP A 208 25.34 -22.15 19.53
C ASP A 208 24.69 -23.46 19.02
N ASN A 209 25.43 -24.23 18.20
CA ASN A 209 24.99 -25.45 17.52
C ASN A 209 23.78 -25.34 16.60
N LYS A 210 23.35 -24.12 16.26
CA LYS A 210 22.28 -23.87 15.28
C LYS A 210 22.88 -23.49 13.93
N LYS A 211 22.26 -24.02 12.87
CA LYS A 211 22.63 -23.78 11.48
C LYS A 211 21.62 -22.83 10.85
N TYR A 212 22.10 -21.78 10.20
CA TYR A 212 21.32 -20.83 9.43
C TYR A 212 21.86 -20.80 8.00
N ILE A 213 20.98 -20.79 7.01
CA ILE A 213 21.34 -20.74 5.60
C ILE A 213 20.85 -19.41 5.05
N PHE A 214 21.75 -18.67 4.39
CA PHE A 214 21.46 -17.39 3.77
C PHE A 214 21.72 -17.46 2.28
N ASN A 215 20.78 -16.96 1.49
CA ASN A 215 20.89 -16.93 0.03
C ASN A 215 21.83 -15.81 -0.46
N ASN A 216 22.05 -14.80 0.37
CA ASN A 216 22.93 -13.68 0.08
C ASN A 216 23.38 -12.95 1.35
N LYS A 217 24.40 -12.08 1.18
CA LYS A 217 24.99 -11.30 2.29
C LYS A 217 24.05 -10.23 2.85
N SER A 218 23.15 -9.69 2.03
CA SER A 218 22.21 -8.66 2.48
C SER A 218 21.15 -9.22 3.42
N GLU A 219 20.66 -10.44 3.14
CA GLU A 219 19.78 -11.20 4.01
C GLU A 219 20.47 -11.45 5.37
N ALA A 220 21.66 -12.01 5.32
CA ALA A 220 22.43 -12.28 6.54
C ALA A 220 22.80 -11.01 7.32
N SER A 221 23.12 -9.93 6.64
CA SER A 221 23.44 -8.65 7.27
C SER A 221 22.26 -8.14 8.10
N ARG A 222 21.06 -8.26 7.57
CA ARG A 222 19.81 -7.86 8.25
C ARG A 222 19.51 -8.77 9.44
N GLU A 223 19.53 -10.10 9.22
CA GLU A 223 19.13 -11.06 10.24
C GLU A 223 20.15 -11.22 11.35
N LEU A 224 21.44 -11.17 11.03
CA LEU A 224 22.50 -11.29 12.01
C LEU A 224 22.91 -9.96 12.65
N ASN A 225 22.39 -8.85 12.15
CA ASN A 225 22.79 -7.49 12.53
C ASN A 225 24.32 -7.29 12.42
N ILE A 226 24.89 -7.70 11.29
CA ILE A 226 26.33 -7.64 10.98
C ILE A 226 26.48 -6.93 9.63
N ASP A 227 27.40 -5.98 9.55
CA ASP A 227 27.69 -5.29 8.30
C ASP A 227 28.11 -6.27 7.19
N GLY A 228 27.54 -6.11 5.97
CA GLY A 228 27.77 -7.03 4.85
C GLY A 228 29.23 -7.04 4.35
N SER A 229 29.97 -5.94 4.47
CA SER A 229 31.40 -5.88 4.13
C SER A 229 32.23 -6.65 5.14
N TYR A 230 31.83 -6.61 6.40
CA TYR A 230 32.45 -7.40 7.47
C TYR A 230 32.18 -8.90 7.33
N ILE A 231 30.94 -9.30 6.94
CA ILE A 231 30.60 -10.68 6.56
C ILE A 231 31.53 -11.17 5.44
N THR A 232 31.69 -10.36 4.39
CA THR A 232 32.59 -10.68 3.25
C THR A 232 34.03 -10.89 3.70
N LYS A 233 34.52 -10.01 4.57
CA LYS A 233 35.87 -10.11 5.12
C LYS A 233 36.05 -11.40 5.95
N CYS A 234 35.07 -11.72 6.79
CA CYS A 234 35.11 -12.92 7.62
C CYS A 234 35.06 -14.22 6.79
N LEU A 235 34.16 -14.29 5.80
CA LEU A 235 34.10 -15.42 4.86
C LEU A 235 35.41 -15.65 4.12
N ARG A 236 36.04 -14.57 3.64
CA ARG A 236 37.33 -14.66 2.93
C ARG A 236 38.49 -15.10 3.84
N LEU A 237 38.48 -14.67 5.09
CA LEU A 237 39.58 -14.93 6.03
C LEU A 237 39.34 -16.15 6.95
N GLY A 238 38.20 -16.85 6.81
CA GLY A 238 37.83 -17.96 7.68
C GLY A 238 37.63 -17.54 9.14
N LYS A 239 37.34 -16.26 9.41
CA LYS A 239 37.16 -15.73 10.77
C LYS A 239 35.68 -15.67 11.16
N LYS A 240 35.41 -15.78 12.46
CA LYS A 240 34.06 -15.61 12.98
C LYS A 240 33.63 -14.13 12.92
N ALA A 241 32.39 -13.88 12.54
CA ALA A 241 31.76 -12.56 12.55
C ALA A 241 30.84 -12.43 13.78
N LYS A 242 31.22 -11.65 14.78
CA LYS A 242 30.45 -11.50 16.05
C LYS A 242 30.02 -12.86 16.67
N GLY A 243 30.91 -13.83 16.68
CA GLY A 243 30.64 -15.17 17.20
C GLY A 243 30.04 -16.18 16.22
N TRP A 244 29.66 -15.75 15.02
CA TRP A 244 29.15 -16.60 13.94
C TRP A 244 30.31 -17.21 13.13
N ALA A 245 30.30 -18.52 12.96
CA ALA A 245 31.18 -19.19 12.00
C ALA A 245 30.50 -19.21 10.63
N LEU A 246 31.11 -18.63 9.60
CA LEU A 246 30.55 -18.42 8.27
C LEU A 246 31.31 -19.26 7.24
N TYR A 247 30.57 -19.97 6.38
CA TYR A 247 31.14 -20.80 5.31
C TYR A 247 30.33 -20.66 4.02
N TYR A 248 31.00 -20.56 2.87
CA TYR A 248 30.33 -20.67 1.57
C TYR A 248 29.77 -22.07 1.34
N ILE A 249 28.62 -22.17 0.67
CA ILE A 249 27.99 -23.41 0.21
C ILE A 249 27.79 -23.39 -1.30
#